data_749c70b16c05de8aa20310a7669d088a
#
_entry.id   749c70b16c05de8aa20310a7669d088a
#
_cell.length_a   1.000
_cell.length_b   1.000
_cell.length_c   1.000
_cell.angle_alpha   90.00
_cell.angle_beta   90.00
_cell.angle_gamma   90.00
#
_symmetry.space_group_name_H-M   'P 1'
#
loop_
_entity.id
_entity.type
_entity.pdbx_description
1 polymer ?
#
loop_
_entity_poly.entity_id
_entity_poly.type
_entity_poly.pdbx_seq_one_letter_code
_entity_poly.pdbx_strand_id
1 'polypeptide(L)'
;MKPRYQTGQHENFFTTNLDETDGAVMAGIKAEEKRQNQQIELIASENIVSKAVMQAQGSCLTNKYAEGYPGRRYYGGCEHVDEVEAIAIERAKQLFGCEYANVQPHSGAQANGAVMLALLQPGDTILGMSLDAGGHLTHGARPALSGKWFNAVQYGVSEETLELDYEQVAKLAEEHKPKLIIAGGSASHATLISQNSEKSQTALVRFSWSIWLTSRG
;
A
#
# COMPACT_ATOMS: atom_id res chain seq x y z
N MET A 1 -6.65 31.24 18.59
CA MET A 1 -6.60 30.65 19.95
C MET A 1 -5.14 30.35 20.26
N LYS A 2 -4.50 31.01 21.22
CA LYS A 2 -3.10 30.68 21.58
C LYS A 2 -3.07 29.27 22.21
N PRO A 3 -2.10 28.41 21.84
CA PRO A 3 -2.00 27.07 22.44
C PRO A 3 -1.80 27.20 23.95
N ARG A 4 -2.45 26.33 24.73
CA ARG A 4 -2.44 26.32 26.21
C ARG A 4 -1.08 25.99 26.86
N TYR A 5 -0.03 25.73 26.07
CA TYR A 5 1.25 25.21 26.55
C TYR A 5 2.44 26.15 26.34
N GLN A 6 2.20 27.45 26.12
CA GLN A 6 3.28 28.44 26.11
C GLN A 6 3.69 28.77 27.53
N THR A 7 4.62 28.03 28.09
CA THR A 7 5.40 28.45 29.28
C THR A 7 6.73 28.99 28.77
N GLY A 8 7.16 30.14 29.27
CA GLY A 8 8.19 31.05 28.78
C GLY A 8 9.59 30.51 28.43
N GLN A 9 9.87 29.22 28.48
CA GLN A 9 11.10 28.60 28.01
C GLN A 9 11.01 28.00 26.59
N HIS A 10 9.79 27.95 26.01
CA HIS A 10 9.53 27.34 24.69
C HIS A 10 8.55 28.17 23.86
N GLU A 11 8.59 29.50 23.95
CA GLU A 11 7.63 30.39 23.27
C GLU A 11 7.56 30.13 21.76
N ASN A 12 8.64 29.69 21.15
CA ASN A 12 8.74 29.45 19.73
C ASN A 12 8.67 27.97 19.32
N PHE A 13 8.59 27.03 20.27
CA PHE A 13 8.62 25.60 19.98
C PHE A 13 7.53 25.15 18.98
N PHE A 14 6.32 25.70 19.09
CA PHE A 14 5.19 25.34 18.23
C PHE A 14 5.06 26.23 16.97
N THR A 15 5.91 27.21 16.80
CA THR A 15 5.78 28.22 15.72
C THR A 15 7.03 28.37 14.87
N THR A 16 8.18 27.87 15.35
CA THR A 16 9.44 27.90 14.62
C THR A 16 9.42 26.88 13.47
N ASN A 17 9.87 27.28 12.30
CA ASN A 17 9.97 26.43 11.14
C ASN A 17 11.15 25.45 11.24
N LEU A 18 11.11 24.39 10.42
CA LEU A 18 12.15 23.36 10.41
C LEU A 18 13.54 23.92 10.06
N ASP A 19 13.64 24.87 9.15
CA ASP A 19 14.90 25.49 8.74
C ASP A 19 15.60 26.24 9.88
N GLU A 20 14.83 26.80 10.82
CA GLU A 20 15.35 27.46 12.02
C GLU A 20 15.64 26.47 13.15
N THR A 21 14.87 25.37 13.22
CA THR A 21 14.96 24.38 14.30
C THR A 21 16.03 23.34 14.02
N ASP A 22 16.10 22.84 12.77
CA ASP A 22 17.04 21.81 12.32
C ASP A 22 17.45 22.04 10.85
N GLY A 23 18.43 22.90 10.70
CA GLY A 23 18.97 23.23 9.37
C GLY A 23 19.63 22.04 8.65
N ALA A 24 20.09 21.02 9.38
CA ALA A 24 20.69 19.84 8.78
C ALA A 24 19.64 18.95 8.10
N VAL A 25 18.51 18.73 8.76
CA VAL A 25 17.36 18.02 8.16
C VAL A 25 16.79 18.82 6.97
N MET A 26 16.63 20.14 7.11
CA MET A 26 16.14 20.98 6.02
C MET A 26 17.10 20.95 4.81
N ALA A 27 18.41 20.93 5.02
CA ALA A 27 19.39 20.80 3.94
C ALA A 27 19.24 19.45 3.19
N GLY A 28 19.02 18.37 3.92
CA GLY A 28 18.71 17.06 3.33
C GLY A 28 17.44 17.06 2.46
N ILE A 29 16.35 17.67 2.96
CA ILE A 29 15.09 17.80 2.22
C ILE A 29 15.29 18.61 0.93
N LYS A 30 15.99 19.74 1.00
CA LYS A 30 16.29 20.56 -0.20
C LYS A 30 17.18 19.84 -1.21
N ALA A 31 18.13 19.03 -0.74
CA ALA A 31 18.97 18.22 -1.61
C ALA A 31 18.16 17.14 -2.33
N GLU A 32 17.22 16.48 -1.64
CA GLU A 32 16.33 15.49 -2.22
C GLU A 32 15.34 16.13 -3.21
N GLU A 33 14.75 17.27 -2.89
CA GLU A 33 13.91 18.03 -3.82
C GLU A 33 14.67 18.38 -5.12
N LYS A 34 15.93 18.80 -4.98
CA LYS A 34 16.80 19.04 -6.14
C LYS A 34 17.06 17.75 -6.94
N ARG A 35 17.32 16.63 -6.27
CA ARG A 35 17.52 15.32 -6.93
C ARG A 35 16.29 14.93 -7.74
N GLN A 36 15.10 14.98 -7.14
CA GLN A 36 13.83 14.65 -7.81
C GLN A 36 13.55 15.53 -9.02
N ASN A 37 13.95 16.79 -8.99
CA ASN A 37 13.76 17.71 -10.12
C ASN A 37 14.81 17.54 -11.24
N GLN A 38 15.96 16.91 -10.96
CA GLN A 38 17.09 16.87 -11.90
C GLN A 38 17.42 15.45 -12.40
N GLN A 39 16.87 14.42 -11.78
CA GLN A 39 17.14 13.03 -12.14
C GLN A 39 15.87 12.33 -12.63
N ILE A 40 16.06 11.40 -13.54
CA ILE A 40 14.98 10.53 -14.01
C ILE A 40 14.83 9.39 -13.00
N GLU A 41 13.63 9.24 -12.45
CA GLU A 41 13.31 8.15 -11.56
C GLU A 41 12.76 6.96 -12.35
N LEU A 42 13.37 5.78 -12.16
CA LEU A 42 12.99 4.54 -12.85
C LEU A 42 12.43 3.47 -11.90
N ILE A 43 12.12 3.83 -10.65
CA ILE A 43 11.48 2.91 -9.71
C ILE A 43 9.98 2.93 -9.98
N ALA A 44 9.47 1.84 -10.56
CA ALA A 44 8.09 1.74 -11.02
C ALA A 44 7.02 1.94 -9.93
N SER A 45 7.37 1.70 -8.66
CA SER A 45 6.48 1.86 -7.51
C SER A 45 6.50 3.26 -6.89
N GLU A 46 7.38 4.16 -7.34
CA GLU A 46 7.39 5.54 -6.86
C GLU A 46 6.32 6.38 -7.55
N ASN A 47 5.72 7.30 -6.79
CA ASN A 47 4.73 8.25 -7.27
C ASN A 47 5.04 9.63 -6.72
N ILE A 48 5.34 10.58 -7.60
CA ILE A 48 5.56 11.97 -7.22
C ILE A 48 4.21 12.61 -6.91
N VAL A 49 4.01 12.92 -5.64
CA VAL A 49 2.73 13.47 -5.15
C VAL A 49 2.64 14.98 -5.33
N SER A 50 1.41 15.49 -5.40
CA SER A 50 1.16 16.92 -5.47
C SER A 50 1.48 17.63 -4.14
N LYS A 51 1.71 18.95 -4.21
CA LYS A 51 1.85 19.78 -3.01
C LYS A 51 0.64 19.65 -2.07
N ALA A 52 -0.56 19.50 -2.61
CA ALA A 52 -1.78 19.32 -1.79
C ALA A 52 -1.74 18.03 -0.95
N VAL A 53 -1.23 16.93 -1.52
CA VAL A 53 -1.03 15.69 -0.76
C VAL A 53 -0.01 15.88 0.37
N MET A 54 1.12 16.53 0.09
CA MET A 54 2.13 16.85 1.10
C MET A 54 1.57 17.74 2.22
N GLN A 55 0.75 18.74 1.87
CA GLN A 55 0.09 19.61 2.86
C GLN A 55 -0.90 18.85 3.74
N ALA A 56 -1.66 17.91 3.19
CA ALA A 56 -2.58 17.09 3.96
C ALA A 56 -1.81 16.17 4.93
N GLN A 57 -0.76 15.51 4.45
CA GLN A 57 0.07 14.60 5.22
C GLN A 57 0.82 15.31 6.37
N GLY A 58 1.36 16.49 6.12
CA GLY A 58 2.07 17.31 7.13
C GLY A 58 1.16 18.27 7.92
N SER A 59 -0.14 18.01 7.98
CA SER A 59 -1.10 18.87 8.68
C SER A 59 -1.19 18.57 10.18
N CYS A 60 -2.01 19.34 10.91
CA CYS A 60 -2.29 19.12 12.34
C CYS A 60 -2.94 17.76 12.63
N LEU A 61 -3.44 17.05 11.63
CA LEU A 61 -3.93 15.67 11.78
C LEU A 61 -2.84 14.72 12.28
N THR A 62 -1.57 15.03 12.02
CA THR A 62 -0.39 14.30 12.55
C THR A 62 -0.41 14.20 14.08
N ASN A 63 -1.00 15.15 14.77
CA ASN A 63 -1.07 15.18 16.24
C ASN A 63 -2.21 14.34 16.82
N LYS A 64 -3.12 13.82 15.97
CA LYS A 64 -4.32 13.14 16.45
C LYS A 64 -4.16 11.63 16.47
N TYR A 65 -4.30 11.05 17.65
CA TYR A 65 -4.42 9.61 17.82
C TYR A 65 -5.89 9.19 17.60
N ALA A 66 -6.15 8.44 16.56
CA ALA A 66 -7.50 8.10 16.08
C ALA A 66 -7.70 6.59 15.87
N GLU A 67 -7.34 5.79 16.89
CA GLU A 67 -7.53 4.35 16.88
C GLU A 67 -9.01 3.98 16.74
N GLY A 68 -9.30 2.99 15.90
CA GLY A 68 -10.66 2.59 15.54
C GLY A 68 -11.06 3.11 14.16
N TYR A 69 -12.36 3.22 13.91
CA TYR A 69 -12.93 3.64 12.62
C TYR A 69 -13.88 4.83 12.79
N PRO A 70 -14.22 5.56 11.74
CA PRO A 70 -15.20 6.64 11.82
C PRO A 70 -16.47 6.24 12.58
N GLY A 71 -16.88 7.06 13.55
CA GLY A 71 -18.02 6.78 14.42
C GLY A 71 -17.81 5.68 15.47
N ARG A 72 -16.67 4.99 15.48
CA ARG A 72 -16.32 3.91 16.43
C ARG A 72 -14.87 4.02 16.86
N ARG A 73 -14.51 5.15 17.47
CA ARG A 73 -13.14 5.42 17.98
C ARG A 73 -13.02 5.01 19.42
N TYR A 74 -11.80 4.65 19.81
CA TYR A 74 -11.46 4.38 21.22
C TYR A 74 -11.27 5.66 22.03
N TYR A 75 -10.97 6.80 21.37
CA TYR A 75 -10.69 8.09 22.00
C TYR A 75 -11.60 9.20 21.49
N GLY A 76 -11.83 10.21 22.33
CA GLY A 76 -12.59 11.39 21.96
C GLY A 76 -11.83 12.37 21.05
N GLY A 77 -12.52 13.38 20.53
CA GLY A 77 -11.97 14.43 19.68
C GLY A 77 -11.61 13.97 18.28
N CYS A 78 -12.33 12.98 17.74
CA CYS A 78 -12.08 12.42 16.42
C CYS A 78 -13.09 12.89 15.35
N GLU A 79 -14.01 13.79 15.68
CA GLU A 79 -15.08 14.25 14.80
C GLU A 79 -14.57 14.75 13.45
N HIS A 80 -13.50 15.55 13.42
CA HIS A 80 -12.94 16.09 12.19
C HIS A 80 -12.04 15.08 11.44
N VAL A 81 -11.36 14.21 12.16
CA VAL A 81 -10.61 13.09 11.56
C VAL A 81 -11.57 12.13 10.89
N ASP A 82 -12.72 11.87 11.50
CA ASP A 82 -13.78 11.01 10.96
C ASP A 82 -14.31 11.57 9.63
N GLU A 83 -14.54 12.89 9.55
CA GLU A 83 -14.95 13.56 8.31
C GLU A 83 -13.91 13.34 7.19
N VAL A 84 -12.62 13.54 7.48
CA VAL A 84 -11.55 13.36 6.49
C VAL A 84 -11.42 11.90 6.05
N GLU A 85 -11.49 10.95 6.97
CA GLU A 85 -11.43 9.52 6.64
C GLU A 85 -12.66 9.08 5.85
N ALA A 86 -13.85 9.55 6.21
CA ALA A 86 -15.09 9.26 5.46
C ALA A 86 -15.02 9.78 4.01
N ILE A 87 -14.51 11.00 3.81
CA ILE A 87 -14.29 11.55 2.46
C ILE A 87 -13.30 10.66 1.67
N ALA A 88 -12.22 10.21 2.29
CA ALA A 88 -11.25 9.35 1.64
C ALA A 88 -11.86 7.99 1.24
N ILE A 89 -12.65 7.37 2.13
CA ILE A 89 -13.38 6.12 1.86
C ILE A 89 -14.32 6.28 0.66
N GLU A 90 -15.17 7.32 0.66
CA GLU A 90 -16.15 7.54 -0.41
C GLU A 90 -15.46 7.83 -1.76
N ARG A 91 -14.38 8.60 -1.76
CA ARG A 91 -13.59 8.84 -2.98
C ARG A 91 -12.90 7.59 -3.50
N ALA A 92 -12.36 6.75 -2.62
CA ALA A 92 -11.78 5.46 -3.01
C ALA A 92 -12.86 4.54 -3.61
N LYS A 93 -14.05 4.44 -3.00
CA LYS A 93 -15.17 3.68 -3.54
C LYS A 93 -15.60 4.15 -4.93
N GLN A 94 -15.71 5.47 -5.13
CA GLN A 94 -16.04 6.05 -6.44
C GLN A 94 -14.95 5.78 -7.49
N LEU A 95 -13.68 5.94 -7.11
CA LEU A 95 -12.55 5.76 -8.02
C LEU A 95 -12.42 4.32 -8.52
N PHE A 96 -12.62 3.35 -7.63
CA PHE A 96 -12.44 1.93 -7.93
C PHE A 96 -13.75 1.20 -8.26
N GLY A 97 -14.90 1.85 -8.15
CA GLY A 97 -16.20 1.24 -8.40
C GLY A 97 -16.54 0.12 -7.40
N CYS A 98 -16.06 0.20 -6.16
CA CYS A 98 -16.21 -0.84 -5.15
C CYS A 98 -17.21 -0.42 -4.06
N GLU A 99 -17.81 -1.41 -3.40
CA GLU A 99 -18.79 -1.18 -2.32
C GLU A 99 -18.10 -0.83 -0.99
N TYR A 100 -16.88 -1.34 -0.78
CA TYR A 100 -16.14 -1.19 0.46
C TYR A 100 -14.71 -0.72 0.19
N ALA A 101 -14.20 0.14 1.04
CA ALA A 101 -12.82 0.59 1.02
C ALA A 101 -12.30 0.79 2.45
N ASN A 102 -11.05 0.42 2.69
CA ASN A 102 -10.31 0.75 3.90
C ASN A 102 -9.10 1.59 3.50
N VAL A 103 -9.03 2.81 4.01
CA VAL A 103 -7.99 3.80 3.66
C VAL A 103 -6.94 3.98 4.76
N GLN A 104 -7.00 3.18 5.84
CA GLN A 104 -6.10 3.30 6.97
C GLN A 104 -4.69 2.71 6.76
N PRO A 105 -4.48 1.67 5.93
CA PRO A 105 -3.13 1.14 5.75
C PRO A 105 -2.16 2.22 5.27
N HIS A 106 -1.00 2.34 5.94
CA HIS A 106 0.03 3.32 5.58
C HIS A 106 0.83 2.92 4.34
N SER A 107 0.68 1.67 3.88
CA SER A 107 1.39 1.12 2.72
C SER A 107 0.66 -0.07 2.13
N GLY A 108 0.95 -0.41 0.87
CA GLY A 108 0.48 -1.65 0.25
C GLY A 108 0.93 -2.90 1.03
N ALA A 109 2.13 -2.88 1.59
CA ALA A 109 2.62 -3.99 2.43
C ALA A 109 1.76 -4.20 3.68
N GLN A 110 1.33 -3.12 4.34
CA GLN A 110 0.41 -3.20 5.48
C GLN A 110 -0.98 -3.67 5.06
N ALA A 111 -1.49 -3.18 3.94
CA ALA A 111 -2.78 -3.62 3.40
C ALA A 111 -2.76 -5.13 3.11
N ASN A 112 -1.70 -5.63 2.46
CA ASN A 112 -1.52 -7.06 2.21
C ASN A 112 -1.40 -7.86 3.49
N GLY A 113 -0.64 -7.37 4.47
CA GLY A 113 -0.52 -7.99 5.78
C GLY A 113 -1.86 -8.11 6.50
N ALA A 114 -2.69 -7.06 6.44
CA ALA A 114 -4.03 -7.07 7.02
C ALA A 114 -4.95 -8.11 6.36
N VAL A 115 -4.92 -8.22 5.03
CA VAL A 115 -5.67 -9.25 4.29
C VAL A 115 -5.21 -10.65 4.67
N MET A 116 -3.89 -10.88 4.69
CA MET A 116 -3.33 -12.17 5.09
C MET A 116 -3.72 -12.54 6.52
N LEU A 117 -3.67 -11.59 7.44
CA LEU A 117 -4.07 -11.80 8.83
C LEU A 117 -5.57 -12.16 8.97
N ALA A 118 -6.41 -11.55 8.13
CA ALA A 118 -7.85 -11.81 8.16
C ALA A 118 -8.23 -13.17 7.57
N LEU A 119 -7.50 -13.67 6.57
CA LEU A 119 -7.89 -14.82 5.76
C LEU A 119 -7.06 -16.08 6.02
N LEU A 120 -5.86 -15.96 6.58
CA LEU A 120 -4.88 -17.03 6.64
C LEU A 120 -4.41 -17.30 8.07
N GLN A 121 -3.85 -18.49 8.25
CA GLN A 121 -3.07 -18.88 9.43
C GLN A 121 -1.60 -19.11 9.01
N PRO A 122 -0.62 -18.93 9.90
CA PRO A 122 0.76 -19.30 9.63
C PRO A 122 0.87 -20.74 9.13
N GLY A 123 1.61 -20.95 8.04
CA GLY A 123 1.75 -22.24 7.37
C GLY A 123 0.74 -22.50 6.25
N ASP A 124 -0.30 -21.68 6.10
CA ASP A 124 -1.22 -21.80 4.96
C ASP A 124 -0.50 -21.54 3.63
N THR A 125 -0.97 -22.20 2.58
CA THR A 125 -0.38 -22.02 1.24
C THR A 125 -0.95 -20.79 0.56
N ILE A 126 -0.06 -19.97 0.01
CA ILE A 126 -0.36 -18.83 -0.86
C ILE A 126 0.31 -19.01 -2.22
N LEU A 127 -0.29 -18.45 -3.26
CA LEU A 127 0.27 -18.42 -4.62
C LEU A 127 0.40 -16.98 -5.07
N GLY A 128 1.62 -16.55 -5.42
CA GLY A 128 1.90 -15.16 -5.80
C GLY A 128 2.93 -15.05 -6.91
N MET A 129 2.95 -13.92 -7.60
CA MET A 129 3.94 -13.65 -8.64
C MET A 129 5.34 -13.52 -8.03
N SER A 130 6.34 -14.18 -8.65
CA SER A 130 7.73 -14.09 -8.22
C SER A 130 8.31 -12.68 -8.43
N LEU A 131 9.34 -12.34 -7.66
CA LEU A 131 10.05 -11.07 -7.82
C LEU A 131 10.66 -10.94 -9.22
N ASP A 132 11.26 -12.01 -9.72
CA ASP A 132 11.91 -12.04 -11.03
C ASP A 132 10.92 -11.84 -12.18
N ALA A 133 9.64 -12.16 -11.97
CA ALA A 133 8.57 -11.92 -12.92
C ALA A 133 7.88 -10.55 -12.74
N GLY A 134 8.36 -9.70 -11.82
CA GLY A 134 7.79 -8.38 -11.54
C GLY A 134 6.79 -8.34 -10.37
N GLY A 135 6.73 -9.39 -9.56
CA GLY A 135 5.94 -9.43 -8.34
C GLY A 135 6.48 -8.52 -7.24
N HIS A 136 5.74 -8.39 -6.16
CA HIS A 136 6.11 -7.61 -4.99
C HIS A 136 6.66 -8.51 -3.87
N LEU A 137 7.46 -7.96 -2.95
CA LEU A 137 7.98 -8.68 -1.77
C LEU A 137 6.87 -9.37 -0.96
N THR A 138 5.71 -8.74 -0.85
CA THR A 138 4.54 -9.30 -0.12
C THR A 138 3.81 -10.44 -0.83
N HIS A 139 4.25 -10.81 -2.05
CA HIS A 139 3.69 -11.96 -2.79
C HIS A 139 4.33 -13.30 -2.41
N GLY A 140 4.95 -13.41 -1.24
CA GLY A 140 5.58 -14.64 -0.78
C GLY A 140 7.09 -14.67 -0.94
N ALA A 141 7.75 -13.53 -1.18
CA ALA A 141 9.21 -13.50 -1.24
C ALA A 141 9.84 -13.91 0.10
N ARG A 142 10.85 -14.76 0.06
CA ARG A 142 11.50 -15.36 1.25
C ARG A 142 11.90 -14.38 2.35
N PRO A 143 12.46 -13.19 2.07
CA PRO A 143 12.85 -12.24 3.12
C PRO A 143 11.66 -11.52 3.75
N ALA A 144 10.50 -11.49 3.09
CA ALA A 144 9.29 -10.81 3.55
C ALA A 144 8.50 -11.65 4.55
N LEU A 145 7.59 -10.98 5.29
CA LEU A 145 6.68 -11.64 6.23
C LEU A 145 5.89 -12.78 5.55
N SER A 146 5.37 -12.52 4.35
CA SER A 146 4.59 -13.49 3.58
C SER A 146 5.36 -14.75 3.24
N GLY A 147 6.65 -14.66 2.93
CA GLY A 147 7.50 -15.81 2.65
C GLY A 147 8.01 -16.53 3.90
N LYS A 148 7.94 -15.89 5.07
CA LYS A 148 8.36 -16.48 6.35
C LYS A 148 7.21 -17.19 7.08
N TRP A 149 6.00 -16.67 6.95
CA TRP A 149 4.83 -17.16 7.70
C TRP A 149 4.01 -18.17 6.92
N PHE A 150 4.03 -18.10 5.58
CA PHE A 150 3.20 -18.92 4.71
C PHE A 150 4.04 -19.86 3.85
N ASN A 151 3.42 -20.95 3.41
CA ASN A 151 3.96 -21.79 2.37
C ASN A 151 3.75 -21.11 1.01
N ALA A 152 4.72 -20.32 0.59
CA ALA A 152 4.62 -19.47 -0.59
C ALA A 152 5.04 -20.24 -1.84
N VAL A 153 4.07 -20.50 -2.72
CA VAL A 153 4.28 -20.98 -4.08
C VAL A 153 4.30 -19.76 -5.02
N GLN A 154 5.21 -19.76 -5.98
CA GLN A 154 5.37 -18.62 -6.89
C GLN A 154 5.12 -19.03 -8.32
N TYR A 155 4.42 -18.16 -9.08
CA TYR A 155 4.27 -18.26 -10.53
C TYR A 155 5.09 -17.17 -11.23
N GLY A 156 5.40 -17.39 -12.49
CA GLY A 156 6.20 -16.49 -13.30
C GLY A 156 5.51 -16.03 -14.57
N VAL A 157 6.34 -15.60 -15.50
CA VAL A 157 5.97 -15.30 -16.89
C VAL A 157 6.56 -16.39 -17.80
N SER A 158 5.98 -16.55 -18.97
CA SER A 158 6.54 -17.41 -20.01
C SER A 158 7.92 -16.89 -20.46
N GLU A 159 8.90 -17.76 -20.58
CA GLU A 159 10.24 -17.40 -21.07
C GLU A 159 10.22 -16.96 -22.54
N GLU A 160 9.24 -17.43 -23.33
CA GLU A 160 9.13 -17.13 -24.76
C GLU A 160 8.42 -15.79 -25.02
N THR A 161 7.30 -15.54 -24.31
CA THR A 161 6.45 -14.38 -24.57
C THR A 161 6.64 -13.25 -23.58
N LEU A 162 7.28 -13.52 -22.43
CA LEU A 162 7.39 -12.63 -21.27
C LEU A 162 6.03 -12.17 -20.71
N GLU A 163 4.97 -12.88 -21.07
CA GLU A 163 3.61 -12.65 -20.58
C GLU A 163 3.27 -13.63 -19.47
N LEU A 164 2.24 -13.29 -18.69
CA LEU A 164 1.76 -14.14 -17.62
C LEU A 164 1.23 -15.47 -18.17
N ASP A 165 1.79 -16.57 -17.69
CA ASP A 165 1.35 -17.94 -18.04
C ASP A 165 0.17 -18.36 -17.16
N TYR A 166 -1.04 -18.12 -17.63
CA TYR A 166 -2.27 -18.47 -16.92
C TYR A 166 -2.48 -19.98 -16.78
N GLU A 167 -1.93 -20.80 -17.69
CA GLU A 167 -2.00 -22.25 -17.59
C GLU A 167 -1.11 -22.75 -16.46
N GLN A 168 0.09 -22.17 -16.32
CA GLN A 168 0.97 -22.44 -15.17
C GLN A 168 0.29 -22.04 -13.86
N VAL A 169 -0.34 -20.86 -13.79
CA VAL A 169 -1.05 -20.41 -12.60
C VAL A 169 -2.16 -21.39 -12.21
N ALA A 170 -2.96 -21.82 -13.18
CA ALA A 170 -4.05 -22.80 -12.96
C ALA A 170 -3.51 -24.14 -12.46
N LYS A 171 -2.44 -24.67 -13.09
CA LYS A 171 -1.78 -25.90 -12.70
C LYS A 171 -1.23 -25.84 -11.27
N LEU A 172 -0.51 -24.78 -10.91
CA LEU A 172 0.02 -24.57 -9.57
C LEU A 172 -1.09 -24.43 -8.52
N ALA A 173 -2.19 -23.75 -8.88
CA ALA A 173 -3.35 -23.62 -8.00
C ALA A 173 -4.04 -24.97 -7.75
N GLU A 174 -4.14 -25.82 -8.77
CA GLU A 174 -4.70 -27.17 -8.63
C GLU A 174 -3.80 -28.09 -7.80
N GLU A 175 -2.50 -28.04 -8.03
CA GLU A 175 -1.50 -28.87 -7.35
C GLU A 175 -1.35 -28.49 -5.86
N HIS A 176 -1.21 -27.20 -5.57
CA HIS A 176 -0.87 -26.71 -4.23
C HIS A 176 -2.09 -26.26 -3.41
N LYS A 177 -3.26 -26.10 -4.02
CA LYS A 177 -4.53 -25.69 -3.40
C LYS A 177 -4.38 -24.51 -2.45
N PRO A 178 -3.82 -23.37 -2.92
CA PRO A 178 -3.57 -22.21 -2.08
C PRO A 178 -4.88 -21.65 -1.52
N LYS A 179 -4.85 -21.15 -0.29
CA LYS A 179 -5.98 -20.42 0.30
C LYS A 179 -6.11 -18.99 -0.24
N LEU A 180 -5.02 -18.44 -0.74
CA LEU A 180 -4.98 -17.11 -1.32
C LEU A 180 -4.11 -17.11 -2.57
N ILE A 181 -4.65 -16.54 -3.66
CA ILE A 181 -3.88 -16.19 -4.86
C ILE A 181 -3.73 -14.68 -4.89
N ILE A 182 -2.48 -14.22 -4.99
CA ILE A 182 -2.14 -12.80 -5.06
C ILE A 182 -1.81 -12.48 -6.52
N ALA A 183 -2.66 -11.68 -7.16
CA ALA A 183 -2.49 -11.23 -8.53
C ALA A 183 -2.10 -9.74 -8.55
N GLY A 184 -1.19 -9.39 -9.44
CA GLY A 184 -0.69 -8.03 -9.61
C GLY A 184 0.81 -7.99 -9.81
N GLY A 185 1.30 -6.94 -10.45
CA GLY A 185 2.72 -6.73 -10.71
C GLY A 185 3.17 -5.36 -10.21
N SER A 186 4.30 -5.30 -9.53
CA SER A 186 4.94 -4.05 -9.10
C SER A 186 5.87 -3.50 -10.18
N ALA A 187 6.47 -4.37 -10.97
CA ALA A 187 7.44 -4.04 -12.01
C ALA A 187 7.19 -4.83 -13.32
N SER A 188 5.95 -5.13 -13.63
CA SER A 188 5.57 -5.77 -14.90
C SER A 188 5.20 -4.71 -15.93
N HIS A 189 5.71 -4.86 -17.14
CA HIS A 189 5.37 -4.04 -18.31
C HIS A 189 4.16 -4.57 -19.10
N ALA A 190 3.67 -5.76 -18.76
CA ALA A 190 2.52 -6.38 -19.42
C ALA A 190 1.20 -6.00 -18.73
N THR A 191 0.14 -5.79 -19.52
CA THR A 191 -1.21 -5.59 -18.99
C THR A 191 -1.76 -6.90 -18.48
N LEU A 192 -2.10 -6.96 -17.19
CA LEU A 192 -2.77 -8.12 -16.61
C LEU A 192 -4.24 -8.14 -17.07
N ILE A 193 -4.65 -9.27 -17.68
CA ILE A 193 -6.03 -9.44 -18.14
C ILE A 193 -6.86 -9.98 -16.97
N SER A 194 -7.58 -9.07 -16.29
CA SER A 194 -8.38 -9.40 -15.09
C SER A 194 -9.46 -10.47 -15.35
N GLN A 195 -10.06 -10.51 -16.56
CA GLN A 195 -11.08 -11.50 -16.91
C GLN A 195 -10.58 -12.95 -16.91
N ASN A 196 -9.31 -13.19 -17.28
CA ASN A 196 -8.74 -14.53 -17.23
C ASN A 196 -8.38 -14.94 -15.79
N SER A 197 -7.96 -13.99 -14.96
CA SER A 197 -7.74 -14.26 -13.56
C SER A 197 -9.04 -14.59 -12.81
N GLU A 198 -10.16 -13.95 -13.14
CA GLU A 198 -11.48 -14.28 -12.59
C GLU A 198 -11.94 -15.70 -12.94
N LYS A 199 -11.74 -16.16 -14.19
CA LYS A 199 -12.09 -17.53 -14.59
C LYS A 199 -11.28 -18.59 -13.87
N SER A 200 -9.99 -18.38 -13.67
CA SER A 200 -9.15 -19.28 -12.87
C SER A 200 -9.46 -19.22 -11.37
N GLN A 201 -9.91 -18.06 -10.89
CA GLN A 201 -10.30 -17.85 -9.50
C GLN A 201 -11.65 -18.49 -9.15
N THR A 202 -12.62 -18.43 -10.04
CA THR A 202 -13.97 -19.01 -9.81
C THR A 202 -13.93 -20.52 -9.75
N ALA A 203 -12.93 -21.16 -10.35
CA ALA A 203 -12.79 -22.60 -10.37
C ALA A 203 -12.08 -23.18 -9.13
N LEU A 204 -11.19 -22.44 -8.48
CA LEU A 204 -10.24 -23.05 -7.53
C LEU A 204 -10.08 -22.33 -6.18
N VAL A 205 -10.40 -21.05 -6.05
CA VAL A 205 -10.18 -20.32 -4.79
C VAL A 205 -11.29 -19.31 -4.51
N ARG A 206 -11.84 -19.37 -3.30
CA ARG A 206 -12.93 -18.46 -2.86
C ARG A 206 -12.51 -17.00 -2.66
N PHE A 207 -11.22 -16.68 -2.72
CA PHE A 207 -10.72 -15.34 -2.43
C PHE A 207 -9.57 -14.98 -3.35
N SER A 208 -9.75 -14.00 -4.19
CA SER A 208 -8.68 -13.36 -4.96
C SER A 208 -8.60 -11.88 -4.64
N TRP A 209 -7.40 -11.38 -4.60
CA TRP A 209 -7.13 -9.97 -4.43
C TRP A 209 -6.28 -9.45 -5.57
N SER A 210 -6.77 -8.40 -6.23
CA SER A 210 -5.97 -7.61 -7.15
C SER A 210 -5.45 -6.40 -6.40
N ILE A 211 -4.14 -6.32 -6.21
CA ILE A 211 -3.52 -5.10 -5.74
C ILE A 211 -3.21 -4.29 -6.99
N TRP A 212 -4.02 -3.28 -7.22
CA TRP A 212 -3.75 -2.29 -8.24
C TRP A 212 -2.74 -1.29 -7.70
N LEU A 213 -1.46 -1.57 -7.87
CA LEU A 213 -0.46 -0.52 -7.93
C LEU A 213 -0.49 -0.01 -9.37
N THR A 214 -1.41 0.88 -9.65
CA THR A 214 -1.48 1.53 -10.95
C THR A 214 -0.44 2.62 -10.99
N SER A 215 0.66 2.38 -11.68
CA SER A 215 1.35 3.44 -12.37
C SER A 215 0.47 3.91 -13.53
N ARG A 216 -0.48 4.78 -13.28
CA ARG A 216 -1.04 5.64 -14.31
C ARG A 216 -0.41 7.01 -14.12
N GLY A 217 0.57 7.33 -15.01
CA GLY A 217 0.98 8.69 -15.28
C GLY A 217 -0.16 9.49 -15.84
#